data_f35a3eab7dfb0997591a88963ed628ab
#
_entry.id   f35a3eab7dfb0997591a88963ed628ab
#
_cell.length_a   1.000
_cell.length_b   1.000
_cell.length_c   1.000
_cell.angle_alpha   90.00
_cell.angle_beta   90.00
_cell.angle_gamma   90.00
#
_symmetry.space_group_name_H-M   'P 1'
#
loop_
_entity.id
_entity.type
_entity.pdbx_description
1 polymer ?
#
loop_
_entity_poly.entity_id
_entity_poly.type
_entity_poly.pdbx_seq_one_letter_code
_entity_poly.pdbx_strand_id
1 'polypeptide(L)'
;MPQPNAYVDSLGRVSRYYDTVYAGTFVDEGTTLSIPGLWRGITLISETIGALPIHAYRGDVRIEPIPALLERPYPNETRIETISAMAAALVIHGNYIAILGDIGANGYPESIYPVSPTRVHVERNAGRLTYKINDEIYEADRIMHIKNFTLPGQIVGLGVVAAQRQGIGSALAMQAYAAKYFDGGAQPTGILYSDNADLTQDEADMLKAVWMRHYGGTSREPAVLNSTTKFQQLSDNAKDSQLVESREFSLTEIANMLGLPGYYLGAPNSSRTYSNVEQEQLQFLRGITPLLTRIEMAFTDLLPRGQYAKFNTDALLRSDTLTRYQAHKIALESGFLTVDEVRADFENRPPIGEPETTIEEAEEEDIELPQEEPLDE
;
A
#
# COMPACT_ATOMS: atom_id res chain seq x y z
N MET A 1 25.04 -1.35 13.72
CA MET A 1 24.15 -2.19 12.90
C MET A 1 22.84 -2.31 13.68
N PRO A 2 21.67 -1.97 13.14
CA PRO A 2 20.41 -2.17 13.84
C PRO A 2 20.21 -3.66 14.07
N GLN A 3 19.87 -4.04 15.28
CA GLN A 3 19.53 -5.42 15.64
C GLN A 3 18.27 -5.83 14.86
N PRO A 4 18.24 -7.01 14.25
CA PRO A 4 17.03 -7.48 13.56
C PRO A 4 15.90 -7.66 14.57
N ASN A 5 14.70 -7.22 14.20
CA ASN A 5 13.50 -7.31 15.01
C ASN A 5 13.20 -8.75 15.39
N ALA A 6 13.45 -9.08 16.63
CA ALA A 6 13.12 -10.35 17.21
C ALA A 6 11.64 -10.32 17.62
N TYR A 7 10.77 -11.03 16.91
CA TYR A 7 9.42 -11.31 17.39
C TYR A 7 9.55 -12.31 18.55
N VAL A 8 9.08 -11.91 19.71
CA VAL A 8 8.98 -12.82 20.85
C VAL A 8 7.68 -13.61 20.71
N ASP A 9 7.74 -14.94 20.61
CA ASP A 9 6.55 -15.78 20.58
C ASP A 9 5.82 -15.76 21.94
N SER A 10 4.62 -16.34 21.99
CA SER A 10 3.78 -16.40 23.19
C SER A 10 4.44 -17.11 24.40
N LEU A 11 5.61 -17.73 24.20
CA LEU A 11 6.40 -18.43 25.21
C LEU A 11 7.67 -17.67 25.58
N GLY A 12 7.81 -16.41 25.16
CA GLY A 12 9.02 -15.62 25.43
C GLY A 12 10.23 -16.04 24.60
N ARG A 13 10.06 -16.84 23.56
CA ARG A 13 11.14 -17.24 22.68
C ARG A 13 11.32 -16.19 21.61
N VAL A 14 12.53 -15.69 21.48
CA VAL A 14 12.92 -14.84 20.36
C VAL A 14 12.86 -15.72 19.10
N SER A 15 11.77 -15.65 18.38
CA SER A 15 11.69 -16.24 17.05
C SER A 15 12.55 -15.37 16.14
N ARG A 16 13.79 -15.76 15.94
CA ARG A 16 14.62 -15.25 14.84
C ARG A 16 13.97 -15.76 13.56
N TYR A 17 13.03 -15.00 13.03
CA TYR A 17 12.66 -15.17 11.63
C TYR A 17 13.97 -14.97 10.85
N TYR A 18 14.39 -16.00 10.17
CA TYR A 18 15.66 -16.17 9.50
C TYR A 18 16.12 -14.89 8.81
N ASP A 19 17.26 -14.36 9.20
CA ASP A 19 17.85 -13.13 8.65
C ASP A 19 18.23 -13.29 7.18
N THR A 20 18.30 -14.52 6.67
CA THR A 20 18.65 -14.86 5.30
C THR A 20 17.58 -15.73 4.66
N VAL A 21 17.27 -15.45 3.39
CA VAL A 21 16.46 -16.32 2.54
C VAL A 21 17.35 -17.31 1.80
N TYR A 22 16.75 -18.38 1.24
CA TYR A 22 17.49 -19.38 0.45
C TYR A 22 18.26 -18.76 -0.72
N ALA A 23 17.80 -17.66 -1.28
CA ALA A 23 18.50 -16.91 -2.32
C ALA A 23 19.68 -16.07 -1.82
N GLY A 24 20.01 -16.08 -0.52
CA GLY A 24 21.10 -15.31 0.07
C GLY A 24 20.88 -13.79 0.08
N THR A 25 19.66 -13.33 -0.17
CA THR A 25 19.28 -11.92 -0.18
C THR A 25 18.75 -11.48 1.17
N PHE A 26 19.02 -10.22 1.53
CA PHE A 26 18.45 -9.60 2.73
C PHE A 26 17.07 -9.02 2.39
N VAL A 27 16.07 -9.33 3.23
CA VAL A 27 14.68 -8.88 3.05
C VAL A 27 14.23 -8.05 4.24
N ASP A 28 13.99 -6.78 3.99
CA ASP A 28 13.41 -5.81 4.92
C ASP A 28 12.33 -4.96 4.21
N GLU A 29 11.84 -3.92 4.87
CA GLU A 29 10.86 -2.99 4.30
C GLU A 29 11.41 -2.31 3.05
N GLY A 30 12.64 -1.77 3.09
CA GLY A 30 13.25 -1.04 1.99
C GLY A 30 13.47 -1.90 0.75
N THR A 31 14.04 -3.09 0.93
CA THR A 31 14.26 -4.04 -0.16
C THR A 31 12.94 -4.58 -0.73
N THR A 32 11.94 -4.78 0.11
CA THR A 32 10.60 -5.18 -0.32
C THR A 32 9.96 -4.13 -1.21
N LEU A 33 10.02 -2.86 -0.81
CA LEU A 33 9.47 -1.73 -1.57
C LEU A 33 10.28 -1.40 -2.84
N SER A 34 11.49 -1.92 -2.98
CA SER A 34 12.27 -1.79 -4.23
C SER A 34 11.75 -2.68 -5.36
N ILE A 35 10.87 -3.65 -5.08
CA ILE A 35 10.24 -4.50 -6.08
C ILE A 35 9.02 -3.77 -6.67
N PRO A 36 9.03 -3.42 -7.98
CA PRO A 36 7.98 -2.59 -8.58
C PRO A 36 6.56 -3.12 -8.39
N GLY A 37 6.37 -4.44 -8.47
CA GLY A 37 5.06 -5.07 -8.27
C GLY A 37 4.55 -4.94 -6.83
N LEU A 38 5.42 -5.10 -5.82
CA LEU A 38 5.07 -4.91 -4.42
C LEU A 38 4.79 -3.45 -4.11
N TRP A 39 5.65 -2.54 -4.57
CA TRP A 39 5.40 -1.10 -4.46
C TRP A 39 4.02 -0.73 -5.02
N ARG A 40 3.75 -1.14 -6.28
CA ARG A 40 2.46 -0.84 -6.94
C ARG A 40 1.28 -1.39 -6.15
N GLY A 41 1.34 -2.64 -5.71
CA GLY A 41 0.23 -3.28 -5.01
C GLY A 41 -0.01 -2.70 -3.61
N ILE A 42 1.06 -2.44 -2.85
CA ILE A 42 0.96 -1.82 -1.51
C ILE A 42 0.42 -0.39 -1.63
N THR A 43 0.94 0.40 -2.57
CA THR A 43 0.46 1.77 -2.83
C THR A 43 -1.01 1.74 -3.24
N LEU A 44 -1.41 0.85 -4.16
CA LEU A 44 -2.81 0.74 -4.58
C LEU A 44 -3.75 0.45 -3.40
N ILE A 45 -3.40 -0.51 -2.53
CA ILE A 45 -4.22 -0.84 -1.36
C ILE A 45 -4.29 0.36 -0.41
N SER A 46 -3.15 0.91 -0.03
CA SER A 46 -3.06 1.95 0.99
C SER A 46 -3.72 3.26 0.54
N GLU A 47 -3.44 3.73 -0.66
CA GLU A 47 -4.03 4.95 -1.21
C GLU A 47 -5.54 4.81 -1.43
N THR A 48 -6.00 3.64 -1.89
CA THR A 48 -7.43 3.38 -2.02
C THR A 48 -8.13 3.46 -0.68
N ILE A 49 -7.60 2.82 0.36
CA ILE A 49 -8.17 2.86 1.71
C ILE A 49 -8.13 4.29 2.27
N GLY A 50 -7.01 5.01 2.10
CA GLY A 50 -6.86 6.39 2.57
C GLY A 50 -7.80 7.38 1.90
N ALA A 51 -8.14 7.16 0.64
CA ALA A 51 -9.06 8.00 -0.12
C ALA A 51 -10.54 7.80 0.25
N LEU A 52 -10.89 6.68 0.93
CA LEU A 52 -12.27 6.44 1.34
C LEU A 52 -12.73 7.42 2.42
N PRO A 53 -13.92 8.00 2.29
CA PRO A 53 -14.55 8.74 3.38
C PRO A 53 -14.83 7.81 4.56
N ILE A 54 -14.50 8.26 5.76
CA ILE A 54 -14.86 7.59 7.01
C ILE A 54 -15.82 8.47 7.79
N HIS A 55 -16.88 7.89 8.32
CA HIS A 55 -17.93 8.59 9.05
C HIS A 55 -18.18 7.92 10.40
N ALA A 56 -18.67 8.70 11.36
CA ALA A 56 -19.18 8.18 12.64
C ALA A 56 -20.69 8.07 12.59
N TYR A 57 -21.23 7.02 13.18
CA TYR A 57 -22.66 6.75 13.28
C TYR A 57 -23.05 6.46 14.72
N ARG A 58 -24.32 6.77 15.07
CA ARG A 58 -25.00 6.31 16.29
C ARG A 58 -26.32 5.67 15.86
N GLY A 59 -26.39 4.33 15.95
CA GLY A 59 -27.45 3.59 15.25
C GLY A 59 -27.33 3.81 13.75
N ASP A 60 -28.43 4.25 13.12
CA ASP A 60 -28.46 4.53 11.68
C ASP A 60 -28.22 6.02 11.33
N VAL A 61 -27.97 6.86 12.35
CA VAL A 61 -27.81 8.30 12.19
C VAL A 61 -26.33 8.65 12.11
N ARG A 62 -25.93 9.34 11.04
CA ARG A 62 -24.61 9.92 10.87
C ARG A 62 -24.37 11.05 11.89
N ILE A 63 -23.21 11.08 12.51
CA ILE A 63 -22.84 12.10 13.48
C ILE A 63 -22.17 13.26 12.76
N GLU A 64 -22.74 14.45 12.94
CA GLU A 64 -22.17 15.70 12.48
C GLU A 64 -22.05 16.69 13.68
N PRO A 65 -20.98 17.46 13.81
CA PRO A 65 -19.75 17.36 13.02
C PRO A 65 -19.00 16.03 13.23
N ILE A 66 -18.17 15.64 12.25
CA ILE A 66 -17.36 14.44 12.33
C ILE A 66 -16.43 14.54 13.55
N PRO A 67 -16.30 13.50 14.39
CA PRO A 67 -15.36 13.49 15.50
C PRO A 67 -13.92 13.82 15.06
N ALA A 68 -13.21 14.66 15.82
CA ALA A 68 -11.86 15.13 15.50
C ALA A 68 -10.89 13.97 15.21
N LEU A 69 -11.02 12.86 15.97
CA LEU A 69 -10.24 11.63 15.75
C LEU A 69 -10.42 11.01 14.35
N LEU A 70 -11.59 11.17 13.72
CA LEU A 70 -11.84 10.65 12.36
C LEU A 70 -11.58 11.71 11.30
N GLU A 71 -11.77 12.98 11.61
CA GLU A 71 -11.54 14.08 10.70
C GLU A 71 -10.04 14.27 10.45
N ARG A 72 -9.26 14.28 11.52
CA ARG A 72 -7.79 14.44 11.49
C ARG A 72 -7.12 13.58 12.56
N PRO A 73 -6.95 12.27 12.33
CA PRO A 73 -6.47 11.35 13.34
C PRO A 73 -5.10 11.72 13.91
N TYR A 74 -4.19 12.19 13.05
CA TYR A 74 -2.89 12.72 13.46
C TYR A 74 -2.79 14.22 13.13
N PRO A 75 -2.54 15.11 14.13
CA PRO A 75 -2.61 16.55 13.93
C PRO A 75 -1.64 17.11 12.88
N ASN A 76 -0.52 16.42 12.62
CA ASN A 76 0.53 16.88 11.70
C ASN A 76 0.32 16.42 10.25
N GLU A 77 -0.67 15.55 10.00
CA GLU A 77 -0.94 14.97 8.69
C GLU A 77 -2.42 15.13 8.31
N THR A 78 -2.69 15.03 7.04
CA THR A 78 -4.07 14.93 6.55
C THR A 78 -4.63 13.54 6.86
N ARG A 79 -5.96 13.41 6.85
CA ARG A 79 -6.62 12.13 7.05
C ARG A 79 -6.15 11.06 6.06
N ILE A 80 -6.02 11.42 4.78
CA ILE A 80 -5.58 10.47 3.75
C ILE A 80 -4.16 9.97 4.03
N GLU A 81 -3.24 10.84 4.40
CA GLU A 81 -1.86 10.45 4.73
C GLU A 81 -1.83 9.47 5.89
N THR A 82 -2.52 9.80 6.99
CA THR A 82 -2.55 8.93 8.18
C THR A 82 -3.20 7.58 7.90
N ILE A 83 -4.34 7.54 7.20
CA ILE A 83 -5.06 6.28 6.90
C ILE A 83 -4.28 5.44 5.87
N SER A 84 -3.68 6.08 4.85
CA SER A 84 -2.81 5.35 3.89
C SER A 84 -1.59 4.75 4.58
N ALA A 85 -0.92 5.49 5.47
CA ALA A 85 0.20 4.98 6.26
C ALA A 85 -0.22 3.83 7.18
N MET A 86 -1.41 3.93 7.79
CA MET A 86 -2.01 2.86 8.60
C MET A 86 -2.21 1.58 7.79
N ALA A 87 -2.83 1.68 6.62
CA ALA A 87 -3.06 0.55 5.73
C ALA A 87 -1.74 -0.06 5.21
N ALA A 88 -0.77 0.78 4.83
CA ALA A 88 0.56 0.34 4.41
C ALA A 88 1.27 -0.44 5.52
N ALA A 89 1.26 0.07 6.77
CA ALA A 89 1.87 -0.61 7.91
C ALA A 89 1.21 -1.97 8.20
N LEU A 90 -0.12 -2.07 8.07
CA LEU A 90 -0.85 -3.32 8.21
C LEU A 90 -0.48 -4.34 7.13
N VAL A 91 -0.27 -3.93 5.89
CA VAL A 91 0.15 -4.82 4.81
C VAL A 91 1.60 -5.25 4.98
N ILE A 92 2.50 -4.29 5.19
CA ILE A 92 3.96 -4.53 5.22
C ILE A 92 4.37 -5.29 6.49
N HIS A 93 3.99 -4.75 7.67
CA HIS A 93 4.43 -5.25 8.97
C HIS A 93 3.39 -6.15 9.66
N GLY A 94 2.14 -6.12 9.20
CA GLY A 94 1.03 -6.79 9.86
C GLY A 94 0.53 -6.11 11.13
N ASN A 95 1.08 -4.94 11.46
CA ASN A 95 0.77 -4.21 12.67
C ASN A 95 0.76 -2.71 12.38
N TYR A 96 -0.20 -2.01 12.96
CA TYR A 96 -0.17 -0.56 13.09
C TYR A 96 -0.24 -0.22 14.57
N ILE A 97 0.65 0.65 15.03
CA ILE A 97 0.75 1.03 16.43
C ILE A 97 0.79 2.55 16.52
N ALA A 98 -0.05 3.11 17.38
CA ALA A 98 -0.06 4.53 17.67
C ALA A 98 -0.27 4.77 19.18
N ILE A 99 0.37 5.79 19.71
CA ILE A 99 0.12 6.27 21.07
C ILE A 99 -1.13 7.13 21.03
N LEU A 100 -2.06 6.92 21.97
CA LEU A 100 -3.24 7.76 22.13
C LEU A 100 -2.81 9.15 22.64
N GLY A 101 -3.28 10.17 21.94
CA GLY A 101 -2.98 11.55 22.25
C GLY A 101 -3.86 12.13 23.35
N ASP A 102 -4.14 13.41 23.24
CA ASP A 102 -4.91 14.15 24.23
C ASP A 102 -6.33 13.57 24.37
N ILE A 103 -6.78 13.49 25.60
CA ILE A 103 -8.13 13.06 25.94
C ILE A 103 -9.04 14.29 25.99
N GLY A 104 -10.04 14.30 25.15
CA GLY A 104 -11.03 15.37 25.10
C GLY A 104 -11.94 15.44 26.33
N ALA A 105 -12.76 16.47 26.40
CA ALA A 105 -13.71 16.67 27.49
C ALA A 105 -14.74 15.52 27.65
N ASN A 106 -14.93 14.74 26.58
CA ASN A 106 -15.78 13.56 26.55
C ASN A 106 -15.11 12.30 27.13
N GLY A 107 -13.84 12.36 27.53
CA GLY A 107 -13.06 11.25 28.06
C GLY A 107 -12.48 10.30 27.00
N TYR A 108 -12.55 10.66 25.72
CA TYR A 108 -12.05 9.86 24.59
C TYR A 108 -10.89 10.59 23.90
N PRO A 109 -9.97 9.84 23.24
CA PRO A 109 -8.85 10.46 22.55
C PRO A 109 -9.32 11.25 21.33
N GLU A 110 -8.73 12.41 21.11
CA GLU A 110 -8.98 13.29 19.97
C GLU A 110 -7.91 13.14 18.88
N SER A 111 -6.80 12.48 19.20
CA SER A 111 -5.69 12.28 18.28
C SER A 111 -4.92 10.99 18.57
N ILE A 112 -4.16 10.53 17.57
CA ILE A 112 -3.22 9.42 17.67
C ILE A 112 -1.86 9.84 17.14
N TYR A 113 -0.79 9.27 17.69
CA TYR A 113 0.60 9.51 17.29
C TYR A 113 1.20 8.22 16.74
N PRO A 114 1.31 8.06 15.41
CA PRO A 114 1.83 6.86 14.79
C PRO A 114 3.27 6.55 15.21
N VAL A 115 3.55 5.28 15.47
CA VAL A 115 4.89 4.78 15.79
C VAL A 115 5.24 3.67 14.81
N SER A 116 6.47 3.70 14.26
CA SER A 116 6.92 2.61 13.39
C SER A 116 6.86 1.28 14.13
N PRO A 117 6.16 0.26 13.59
CA PRO A 117 6.08 -1.06 14.23
C PRO A 117 7.45 -1.70 14.49
N THR A 118 8.47 -1.31 13.73
CA THR A 118 9.84 -1.80 13.88
C THR A 118 10.55 -1.26 15.14
N ARG A 119 10.00 -0.21 15.76
CA ARG A 119 10.54 0.39 16.99
C ARG A 119 9.78 -0.02 18.24
N VAL A 120 8.75 -0.85 18.10
CA VAL A 120 7.89 -1.24 19.21
C VAL A 120 8.15 -2.69 19.55
N HIS A 121 8.44 -2.93 20.82
CA HIS A 121 8.54 -4.28 21.37
C HIS A 121 7.28 -4.55 22.22
N VAL A 122 6.52 -5.58 21.81
CA VAL A 122 5.27 -5.95 22.49
C VAL A 122 5.54 -7.17 23.36
N GLU A 123 5.19 -7.10 24.63
CA GLU A 123 5.31 -8.17 25.59
C GLU A 123 3.99 -8.49 26.25
N ARG A 124 3.83 -9.74 26.72
CA ARG A 124 2.72 -10.15 27.55
C ARG A 124 3.19 -10.50 28.95
N ASN A 125 2.90 -9.62 29.89
CA ASN A 125 3.27 -9.79 31.31
C ASN A 125 2.00 -10.03 32.15
N ALA A 126 1.93 -11.16 32.84
CA ALA A 126 0.78 -11.53 33.69
C ALA A 126 -0.59 -11.39 32.98
N GLY A 127 -0.65 -11.72 31.68
CA GLY A 127 -1.86 -11.65 30.88
C GLY A 127 -2.18 -10.27 30.28
N ARG A 128 -1.46 -9.22 30.65
CA ARG A 128 -1.59 -7.87 30.08
C ARG A 128 -0.52 -7.62 29.02
N LEU A 129 -0.88 -6.87 27.99
CA LEU A 129 0.07 -6.41 26.98
C LEU A 129 0.72 -5.13 27.43
N THR A 130 2.04 -5.06 27.28
CA THR A 130 2.86 -3.86 27.47
C THR A 130 3.65 -3.58 26.20
N TYR A 131 3.84 -2.32 25.90
CA TYR A 131 4.50 -1.84 24.69
C TYR A 131 5.72 -1.02 25.07
N LYS A 132 6.90 -1.51 24.73
CA LYS A 132 8.13 -0.77 24.90
C LYS A 132 8.44 -0.03 23.60
N ILE A 133 8.42 1.30 23.66
CA ILE A 133 8.68 2.21 22.55
C ILE A 133 9.92 3.04 22.93
N ASN A 134 11.01 2.85 22.20
CA ASN A 134 12.34 3.31 22.61
C ASN A 134 12.68 2.78 24.01
N ASP A 135 12.73 3.64 25.04
CA ASP A 135 13.02 3.25 26.43
C ASP A 135 11.80 3.42 27.36
N GLU A 136 10.65 3.84 26.83
CA GLU A 136 9.42 4.04 27.59
C GLU A 136 8.49 2.83 27.46
N ILE A 137 7.78 2.52 28.54
CA ILE A 137 6.81 1.42 28.62
C ILE A 137 5.42 2.02 28.70
N TYR A 138 4.55 1.60 27.80
CA TYR A 138 3.16 1.98 27.71
C TYR A 138 2.26 0.79 28.01
N GLU A 139 1.22 1.02 28.80
CA GLU A 139 0.14 0.06 28.99
C GLU A 139 -0.79 0.02 27.77
N ALA A 140 -1.56 -1.06 27.62
CA ALA A 140 -2.40 -1.29 26.46
C ALA A 140 -3.52 -0.24 26.28
N ASP A 141 -3.97 0.40 27.35
CA ASP A 141 -4.99 1.45 27.34
C ASP A 141 -4.49 2.80 26.76
N ARG A 142 -3.17 2.95 26.61
CA ARG A 142 -2.55 4.12 25.98
C ARG A 142 -2.14 3.89 24.53
N ILE A 143 -2.41 2.73 23.98
CA ILE A 143 -1.94 2.31 22.66
C ILE A 143 -3.10 1.85 21.80
N MET A 144 -3.21 2.40 20.60
CA MET A 144 -3.98 1.83 19.50
C MET A 144 -3.10 0.80 18.79
N HIS A 145 -3.45 -0.49 18.88
CA HIS A 145 -2.73 -1.56 18.18
C HIS A 145 -3.67 -2.33 17.27
N ILE A 146 -3.57 -2.09 15.98
CA ILE A 146 -4.30 -2.83 14.94
C ILE A 146 -3.41 -3.96 14.44
N LYS A 147 -3.94 -5.17 14.44
CA LYS A 147 -3.24 -6.36 13.96
C LYS A 147 -3.89 -6.88 12.68
N ASN A 148 -3.08 -7.19 11.69
CA ASN A 148 -3.54 -7.88 10.50
C ASN A 148 -3.70 -9.39 10.80
N PHE A 149 -3.34 -10.27 9.89
CA PHE A 149 -3.45 -11.71 10.08
C PHE A 149 -2.68 -12.15 11.35
N THR A 150 -3.36 -12.84 12.27
CA THR A 150 -2.78 -13.25 13.56
C THR A 150 -3.16 -14.70 13.84
N LEU A 151 -2.17 -15.53 14.15
CA LEU A 151 -2.41 -16.92 14.57
C LEU A 151 -2.78 -16.97 16.05
N PRO A 152 -3.53 -18.01 16.50
CA PRO A 152 -3.88 -18.19 17.91
C PRO A 152 -2.63 -18.15 18.81
N GLY A 153 -2.70 -17.35 19.89
CA GLY A 153 -1.61 -17.19 20.85
C GLY A 153 -0.56 -16.13 20.49
N GLN A 154 -0.51 -15.65 19.26
CA GLN A 154 0.36 -14.54 18.88
C GLN A 154 -0.18 -13.20 19.39
N ILE A 155 0.74 -12.33 19.80
CA ILE A 155 0.44 -11.00 20.32
C ILE A 155 0.60 -9.90 19.26
N VAL A 156 1.24 -10.21 18.14
CA VAL A 156 1.47 -9.32 16.99
C VAL A 156 0.91 -9.95 15.71
N GLY A 157 0.53 -9.11 14.78
CA GLY A 157 0.06 -9.53 13.46
C GLY A 157 1.23 -9.88 12.52
N LEU A 158 0.93 -10.64 11.48
CA LEU A 158 1.86 -11.06 10.45
C LEU A 158 1.64 -10.26 9.17
N GLY A 159 2.65 -9.54 8.70
CA GLY A 159 2.66 -8.80 7.45
C GLY A 159 3.34 -9.53 6.31
N VAL A 160 3.23 -8.97 5.11
CA VAL A 160 3.78 -9.57 3.88
C VAL A 160 5.29 -9.79 3.97
N VAL A 161 6.05 -8.83 4.53
CA VAL A 161 7.52 -8.95 4.65
C VAL A 161 7.93 -10.18 5.46
N ALA A 162 7.25 -10.44 6.56
CA ALA A 162 7.54 -11.59 7.41
C ALA A 162 6.99 -12.89 6.81
N ALA A 163 5.75 -12.88 6.33
CA ALA A 163 5.07 -14.06 5.82
C ALA A 163 5.65 -14.57 4.50
N GLN A 164 6.06 -13.66 3.61
CA GLN A 164 6.47 -13.96 2.24
C GLN A 164 7.96 -13.71 1.99
N ARG A 165 8.75 -13.70 3.05
CA ARG A 165 10.20 -13.41 3.00
C ARG A 165 10.94 -14.21 1.93
N GLN A 166 10.63 -15.50 1.78
CA GLN A 166 11.27 -16.36 0.78
C GLN A 166 10.91 -15.97 -0.65
N GLY A 167 9.64 -15.71 -0.92
CA GLY A 167 9.17 -15.26 -2.23
C GLY A 167 9.74 -13.89 -2.62
N ILE A 168 9.75 -12.94 -1.66
CA ILE A 168 10.36 -11.62 -1.84
C ILE A 168 11.85 -11.76 -2.14
N GLY A 169 12.57 -12.60 -1.38
CA GLY A 169 14.00 -12.85 -1.61
C GLY A 169 14.28 -13.46 -2.98
N SER A 170 13.42 -14.36 -3.46
CA SER A 170 13.52 -14.92 -4.81
C SER A 170 13.31 -13.86 -5.88
N ALA A 171 12.33 -12.97 -5.71
CA ALA A 171 12.08 -11.87 -6.63
C ALA A 171 13.26 -10.88 -6.69
N LEU A 172 13.87 -10.54 -5.54
CA LEU A 172 15.08 -9.72 -5.45
C LEU A 172 16.27 -10.37 -6.16
N ALA A 173 16.47 -11.69 -5.94
CA ALA A 173 17.54 -12.42 -6.60
C ALA A 173 17.37 -12.45 -8.12
N MET A 174 16.13 -12.62 -8.60
CA MET A 174 15.80 -12.58 -10.02
C MET A 174 16.06 -11.18 -10.61
N GLN A 175 15.70 -10.13 -9.90
CA GLN A 175 15.97 -8.74 -10.31
C GLN A 175 17.48 -8.47 -10.40
N ALA A 176 18.25 -8.92 -9.40
CA ALA A 176 19.70 -8.80 -9.40
C ALA A 176 20.36 -9.59 -10.53
N TYR A 177 19.85 -10.81 -10.81
CA TYR A 177 20.31 -11.61 -11.93
C TYR A 177 20.05 -10.92 -13.27
N ALA A 178 18.83 -10.41 -13.47
CA ALA A 178 18.48 -9.68 -14.69
C ALA A 178 19.36 -8.43 -14.89
N ALA A 179 19.60 -7.66 -13.82
CA ALA A 179 20.49 -6.50 -13.87
C ALA A 179 21.91 -6.88 -14.31
N LYS A 180 22.49 -7.94 -13.72
CA LYS A 180 23.81 -8.45 -14.10
C LYS A 180 23.84 -8.99 -15.53
N TYR A 181 22.76 -9.62 -15.98
CA TYR A 181 22.66 -10.14 -17.34
C TYR A 181 22.71 -9.01 -18.38
N PHE A 182 21.96 -7.92 -18.14
CA PHE A 182 21.96 -6.75 -19.02
C PHE A 182 23.23 -5.89 -18.95
N ASP A 183 23.92 -5.91 -17.79
CA ASP A 183 25.20 -5.23 -17.61
C ASP A 183 26.38 -6.00 -18.27
N GLY A 184 26.09 -7.10 -18.96
CA GLY A 184 27.09 -7.88 -19.69
C GLY A 184 28.00 -8.76 -18.82
N GLY A 185 27.71 -8.88 -17.51
CA GLY A 185 28.53 -9.63 -16.55
C GLY A 185 28.07 -11.04 -16.23
N ALA A 186 26.87 -11.46 -16.64
CA ALA A 186 26.29 -12.71 -16.18
C ALA A 186 26.76 -13.96 -16.98
N GLN A 187 27.10 -13.80 -18.24
CA GLN A 187 27.66 -14.88 -19.08
C GLN A 187 28.60 -14.32 -20.14
N PRO A 188 29.64 -15.07 -20.51
CA PRO A 188 30.46 -14.68 -21.65
C PRO A 188 29.62 -14.72 -22.92
N THR A 189 29.55 -13.61 -23.64
CA THR A 189 28.83 -13.48 -24.91
C THR A 189 29.38 -14.42 -26.00
N GLY A 190 30.54 -15.01 -25.76
CA GLY A 190 31.16 -15.96 -26.65
C GLY A 190 32.50 -16.47 -26.12
N ILE A 191 33.04 -17.43 -26.83
CA ILE A 191 34.34 -18.02 -26.55
C ILE A 191 35.29 -17.61 -27.67
N LEU A 192 36.45 -17.07 -27.30
CA LEU A 192 37.57 -16.85 -28.20
C LEU A 192 38.43 -18.14 -28.22
N TYR A 193 38.48 -18.80 -29.37
CA TYR A 193 39.36 -19.90 -29.60
C TYR A 193 40.62 -19.41 -30.27
N SER A 194 41.75 -19.91 -29.80
CA SER A 194 43.03 -19.76 -30.56
C SER A 194 43.54 -21.13 -30.98
N ASP A 195 43.81 -21.28 -32.26
CA ASP A 195 44.44 -22.49 -32.81
C ASP A 195 45.94 -22.58 -32.50
N ASN A 196 46.49 -21.56 -31.76
CA ASN A 196 47.87 -21.58 -31.31
C ASN A 196 48.05 -22.47 -30.08
N ALA A 197 48.72 -23.59 -30.23
CA ALA A 197 48.93 -24.59 -29.15
C ALA A 197 49.86 -24.09 -28.02
N ASP A 198 50.67 -23.06 -28.29
CA ASP A 198 51.64 -22.50 -27.38
C ASP A 198 51.21 -21.17 -26.72
N LEU A 199 49.87 -20.91 -26.71
CA LEU A 199 49.33 -19.67 -26.12
C LEU A 199 49.61 -19.65 -24.61
N THR A 200 50.44 -18.72 -24.18
CA THR A 200 50.73 -18.52 -22.76
C THR A 200 49.59 -17.82 -22.04
N GLN A 201 49.51 -17.94 -20.69
CA GLN A 201 48.49 -17.30 -19.91
C GLN A 201 48.48 -15.77 -20.06
N ASP A 202 49.69 -15.16 -20.13
CA ASP A 202 49.84 -13.71 -20.30
C ASP A 202 49.30 -13.22 -21.68
N GLU A 203 49.53 -14.01 -22.71
CA GLU A 203 49.00 -13.69 -24.08
C GLU A 203 47.47 -13.88 -24.12
N ALA A 204 46.93 -14.89 -23.42
CA ALA A 204 45.50 -15.08 -23.29
C ALA A 204 44.82 -13.89 -22.57
N ASP A 205 45.40 -13.44 -21.46
CA ASP A 205 44.94 -12.29 -20.71
C ASP A 205 45.03 -10.98 -21.49
N MET A 206 46.09 -10.83 -22.28
CA MET A 206 46.22 -9.68 -23.19
C MET A 206 45.19 -9.68 -24.31
N LEU A 207 44.92 -10.84 -24.90
CA LEU A 207 43.88 -11.04 -25.92
C LEU A 207 42.48 -10.70 -25.36
N LYS A 208 42.19 -11.18 -24.15
CA LYS A 208 40.95 -10.86 -23.43
C LYS A 208 40.85 -9.37 -23.12
N ALA A 209 41.91 -8.72 -22.67
CA ALA A 209 41.91 -7.30 -22.36
C ALA A 209 41.70 -6.43 -23.62
N VAL A 210 42.33 -6.79 -24.74
CA VAL A 210 42.15 -6.13 -26.02
C VAL A 210 40.73 -6.30 -26.54
N TRP A 211 40.17 -7.54 -26.44
CA TRP A 211 38.80 -7.82 -26.80
C TRP A 211 37.79 -7.00 -25.98
N MET A 212 37.93 -6.99 -24.67
CA MET A 212 37.05 -6.21 -23.77
C MET A 212 37.13 -4.71 -23.99
N ARG A 213 38.30 -4.19 -24.41
CA ARG A 213 38.49 -2.78 -24.70
C ARG A 213 37.79 -2.34 -25.97
N HIS A 214 37.82 -3.17 -27.02
CA HIS A 214 37.27 -2.83 -28.32
C HIS A 214 35.82 -3.29 -28.53
N TYR A 215 35.43 -4.38 -27.91
CA TYR A 215 34.13 -5.02 -28.14
C TYR A 215 33.33 -5.24 -26.84
N GLY A 216 33.87 -4.86 -25.68
CA GLY A 216 33.17 -4.81 -24.44
C GLY A 216 32.28 -3.56 -24.32
N GLY A 217 31.04 -3.71 -23.88
CA GLY A 217 30.10 -2.59 -23.68
C GLY A 217 29.17 -2.34 -24.86
N THR A 218 28.85 -1.09 -25.16
CA THR A 218 27.84 -0.69 -26.15
C THR A 218 28.39 -0.56 -27.59
N SER A 219 29.67 -0.85 -27.84
CA SER A 219 30.27 -0.80 -29.16
C SER A 219 29.70 -1.91 -30.04
N ARG A 220 29.19 -1.53 -31.24
CA ARG A 220 28.68 -2.46 -32.26
C ARG A 220 29.57 -2.52 -33.49
N GLU A 221 30.85 -2.23 -33.33
CA GLU A 221 31.80 -2.31 -34.43
C GLU A 221 32.06 -3.76 -34.82
N PRO A 222 32.23 -4.06 -36.14
CA PRO A 222 32.57 -5.41 -36.56
C PRO A 222 33.93 -5.83 -36.06
N ALA A 223 34.03 -7.02 -35.46
CA ALA A 223 35.26 -7.61 -34.98
C ALA A 223 36.13 -8.10 -36.15
N VAL A 224 37.37 -7.63 -36.23
CA VAL A 224 38.36 -8.18 -37.17
C VAL A 224 39.30 -9.11 -36.40
N LEU A 225 39.24 -10.40 -36.68
CA LEU A 225 40.05 -11.45 -36.06
C LEU A 225 41.18 -11.88 -37.02
N ASN A 226 42.27 -12.34 -36.45
CA ASN A 226 43.32 -12.98 -37.22
C ASN A 226 42.91 -14.42 -37.62
N SER A 227 43.69 -15.03 -38.52
CA SER A 227 43.39 -16.39 -39.05
C SER A 227 43.42 -17.48 -37.97
N THR A 228 44.08 -17.24 -36.82
CA THR A 228 44.22 -18.22 -35.73
C THR A 228 43.24 -18.04 -34.59
N THR A 229 42.49 -16.94 -34.58
CA THR A 229 41.51 -16.64 -33.53
C THR A 229 40.12 -16.73 -34.09
N LYS A 230 39.27 -17.55 -33.45
CA LYS A 230 37.86 -17.74 -33.81
C LYS A 230 36.98 -17.28 -32.69
N PHE A 231 35.89 -16.61 -33.00
CA PHE A 231 34.86 -16.27 -32.02
C PHE A 231 33.65 -17.16 -32.25
N GLN A 232 33.24 -17.82 -31.19
CA GLN A 232 32.00 -18.58 -31.16
C GLN A 232 31.03 -17.88 -30.21
N GLN A 233 29.94 -17.35 -30.76
CA GLN A 233 28.89 -16.78 -29.97
C GLN A 233 28.12 -17.90 -29.24
N LEU A 234 27.95 -17.76 -27.95
CA LEU A 234 27.04 -18.58 -27.17
C LEU A 234 25.64 -17.97 -27.32
N SER A 235 24.81 -18.59 -28.15
CA SER A 235 23.46 -18.07 -28.37
C SER A 235 22.53 -18.44 -27.21
N ASP A 236 21.87 -17.44 -26.63
CA ASP A 236 21.05 -17.53 -25.44
C ASP A 236 19.54 -17.32 -25.69
N ASN A 237 19.05 -17.51 -26.92
CA ASN A 237 17.64 -17.26 -27.30
C ASN A 237 16.61 -18.00 -26.40
N ALA A 238 16.95 -19.16 -25.84
CA ALA A 238 16.07 -19.89 -24.94
C ALA A 238 16.00 -19.26 -23.52
N LYS A 239 17.08 -18.60 -23.08
CA LYS A 239 17.13 -17.98 -21.74
C LYS A 239 16.41 -16.65 -21.69
N ASP A 240 16.36 -15.90 -22.78
CA ASP A 240 15.64 -14.63 -22.84
C ASP A 240 14.14 -14.82 -22.68
N SER A 241 13.55 -15.82 -23.34
CA SER A 241 12.13 -16.12 -23.18
C SER A 241 11.79 -16.66 -21.78
N GLN A 242 12.67 -17.49 -21.18
CA GLN A 242 12.50 -17.96 -19.81
C GLN A 242 12.61 -16.83 -18.78
N LEU A 243 13.43 -15.81 -19.02
CA LEU A 243 13.51 -14.63 -18.13
C LEU A 243 12.22 -13.83 -18.17
N VAL A 244 11.62 -13.64 -19.35
CA VAL A 244 10.32 -12.96 -19.50
C VAL A 244 9.22 -13.72 -18.77
N GLU A 245 9.10 -15.03 -19.02
CA GLU A 245 8.11 -15.89 -18.35
C GLU A 245 8.27 -15.89 -16.84
N SER A 246 9.52 -15.90 -16.35
CA SER A 246 9.81 -15.83 -14.91
C SER A 246 9.38 -14.50 -14.28
N ARG A 247 9.51 -13.39 -15.01
CA ARG A 247 9.03 -12.07 -14.54
C ARG A 247 7.52 -12.00 -14.49
N GLU A 248 6.83 -12.54 -15.50
CA GLU A 248 5.38 -12.63 -15.52
C GLU A 248 4.83 -13.50 -14.40
N PHE A 249 5.47 -14.64 -14.16
CA PHE A 249 5.16 -15.50 -13.02
C PHE A 249 5.36 -14.79 -11.70
N SER A 250 6.45 -14.02 -11.54
CA SER A 250 6.73 -13.23 -10.33
C SER A 250 5.64 -12.18 -10.07
N LEU A 251 5.10 -11.51 -11.09
CA LEU A 251 3.98 -10.56 -10.92
C LEU A 251 2.71 -11.25 -10.44
N THR A 252 2.44 -12.46 -10.94
CA THR A 252 1.30 -13.28 -10.48
C THR A 252 1.46 -13.71 -9.03
N GLU A 253 2.66 -14.12 -8.62
CA GLU A 253 2.96 -14.45 -7.23
C GLU A 253 2.78 -13.24 -6.31
N ILE A 254 3.28 -12.07 -6.71
CA ILE A 254 3.11 -10.83 -5.96
C ILE A 254 1.63 -10.46 -5.80
N ALA A 255 0.83 -10.62 -6.85
CA ALA A 255 -0.61 -10.41 -6.79
C ALA A 255 -1.27 -11.32 -5.75
N ASN A 256 -0.90 -12.61 -5.74
CA ASN A 256 -1.36 -13.58 -4.75
C ASN A 256 -0.89 -13.25 -3.33
N MET A 257 0.35 -12.78 -3.13
CA MET A 257 0.87 -12.37 -1.83
C MET A 257 0.06 -11.22 -1.22
N LEU A 258 -0.40 -10.30 -2.07
CA LEU A 258 -1.18 -9.12 -1.66
C LEU A 258 -2.70 -9.37 -1.67
N GLY A 259 -3.15 -10.52 -2.18
CA GLY A 259 -4.57 -10.81 -2.34
C GLY A 259 -5.26 -9.93 -3.39
N LEU A 260 -4.50 -9.45 -4.39
CA LEU A 260 -4.98 -8.60 -5.46
C LEU A 260 -5.23 -9.40 -6.75
N PRO A 261 -6.22 -9.00 -7.58
CA PRO A 261 -6.31 -9.48 -8.95
C PRO A 261 -5.03 -9.09 -9.72
N GLY A 262 -4.46 -10.05 -10.48
CA GLY A 262 -3.19 -9.85 -11.21
C GLY A 262 -3.22 -8.69 -12.20
N TYR A 263 -4.39 -8.34 -12.70
CA TYR A 263 -4.63 -7.20 -13.58
C TYR A 263 -4.11 -5.86 -13.00
N TYR A 264 -4.31 -5.61 -11.71
CA TYR A 264 -3.86 -4.35 -11.06
C TYR A 264 -2.34 -4.20 -11.03
N LEU A 265 -1.63 -5.30 -11.14
CA LEU A 265 -0.16 -5.33 -11.19
C LEU A 265 0.39 -5.44 -12.62
N GLY A 266 -0.48 -5.52 -13.65
CA GLY A 266 -0.08 -5.67 -15.02
C GLY A 266 0.36 -7.11 -15.38
N ALA A 267 -0.11 -8.14 -14.64
CA ALA A 267 0.15 -9.52 -14.99
C ALA A 267 -0.50 -9.85 -16.35
N PRO A 268 0.20 -10.55 -17.26
CA PRO A 268 -0.33 -10.95 -18.54
C PRO A 268 -1.46 -11.97 -18.37
N ASN A 269 -2.32 -12.11 -19.36
CA ASN A 269 -3.51 -13.00 -19.43
C ASN A 269 -4.79 -12.50 -18.75
N SER A 270 -4.92 -11.22 -18.45
CA SER A 270 -6.21 -10.62 -18.15
C SER A 270 -6.89 -10.16 -19.45
N SER A 271 -7.61 -11.07 -20.15
CA SER A 271 -8.46 -10.68 -21.28
C SER A 271 -9.59 -9.80 -20.76
N ARG A 272 -9.59 -8.53 -21.16
CA ARG A 272 -10.59 -7.53 -20.72
C ARG A 272 -11.88 -7.69 -21.54
N THR A 273 -12.92 -8.15 -20.86
CA THR A 273 -14.31 -7.95 -21.28
C THR A 273 -14.97 -7.03 -20.26
N TYR A 274 -15.93 -6.19 -20.65
CA TYR A 274 -16.58 -5.26 -19.73
C TYR A 274 -17.15 -5.94 -18.48
N SER A 275 -17.69 -7.15 -18.60
CA SER A 275 -18.17 -7.96 -17.47
C SER A 275 -17.05 -8.39 -16.50
N ASN A 276 -15.80 -8.46 -16.95
CA ASN A 276 -14.66 -8.83 -16.10
C ASN A 276 -14.17 -7.66 -15.25
N VAL A 277 -14.29 -6.43 -15.72
CA VAL A 277 -13.83 -5.23 -14.99
C VAL A 277 -14.64 -5.03 -13.70
N GLU A 278 -15.95 -5.18 -13.78
CA GLU A 278 -16.84 -5.07 -12.61
C GLU A 278 -16.57 -6.18 -11.59
N GLN A 279 -16.37 -7.41 -12.06
CA GLN A 279 -16.00 -8.54 -11.20
C GLN A 279 -14.64 -8.34 -10.54
N GLU A 280 -13.66 -7.77 -11.26
CA GLU A 280 -12.33 -7.47 -10.72
C GLU A 280 -12.38 -6.37 -9.65
N GLN A 281 -13.21 -5.34 -9.82
CA GLN A 281 -13.44 -4.31 -8.80
C GLN A 281 -14.06 -4.90 -7.54
N LEU A 282 -15.07 -5.77 -7.69
CA LEU A 282 -15.69 -6.47 -6.57
C LEU A 282 -14.69 -7.40 -5.86
N GLN A 283 -13.82 -8.08 -6.61
CA GLN A 283 -12.78 -8.94 -6.06
C GLN A 283 -11.73 -8.10 -5.30
N PHE A 284 -11.33 -6.95 -5.85
CA PHE A 284 -10.45 -6.02 -5.16
C PHE A 284 -11.06 -5.54 -3.85
N LEU A 285 -12.32 -5.08 -3.88
CA LEU A 285 -13.03 -4.62 -2.68
C LEU A 285 -13.10 -5.72 -1.62
N ARG A 286 -13.41 -6.96 -2.02
CA ARG A 286 -13.39 -8.13 -1.10
C ARG A 286 -12.01 -8.35 -0.48
N GLY A 287 -10.95 -8.15 -1.26
CA GLY A 287 -9.57 -8.26 -0.78
C GLY A 287 -9.20 -7.24 0.29
N ILE A 288 -9.64 -6.00 0.17
CA ILE A 288 -9.34 -4.92 1.13
C ILE A 288 -10.33 -4.82 2.29
N THR A 289 -11.54 -5.41 2.17
CA THR A 289 -12.58 -5.35 3.21
C THR A 289 -12.08 -5.77 4.60
N PRO A 290 -11.27 -6.83 4.77
CA PRO A 290 -10.76 -7.19 6.09
C PRO A 290 -9.88 -6.10 6.73
N LEU A 291 -9.13 -5.33 5.92
CA LEU A 291 -8.32 -4.21 6.41
C LEU A 291 -9.23 -3.04 6.82
N LEU A 292 -10.23 -2.71 5.98
CA LEU A 292 -11.23 -1.68 6.31
C LEU A 292 -11.90 -1.99 7.65
N THR A 293 -12.43 -3.21 7.81
CA THR A 293 -13.11 -3.61 9.04
C THR A 293 -12.20 -3.52 10.27
N ARG A 294 -10.92 -3.89 10.17
CA ARG A 294 -9.98 -3.76 11.29
C ARG A 294 -9.75 -2.31 11.69
N ILE A 295 -9.62 -1.43 10.71
CA ILE A 295 -9.44 0.01 10.94
C ILE A 295 -10.74 0.61 11.55
N GLU A 296 -11.91 0.27 11.00
CA GLU A 296 -13.21 0.68 11.53
C GLU A 296 -13.40 0.28 13.00
N MET A 297 -13.10 -0.99 13.33
CA MET A 297 -13.22 -1.49 14.70
C MET A 297 -12.26 -0.77 15.65
N ALA A 298 -11.01 -0.54 15.22
CA ALA A 298 -10.02 0.13 16.05
C ALA A 298 -10.40 1.60 16.34
N PHE A 299 -10.95 2.30 15.37
CA PHE A 299 -11.51 3.64 15.62
C PHE A 299 -12.78 3.58 16.46
N THR A 300 -13.64 2.59 16.24
CA THR A 300 -14.86 2.39 17.03
C THR A 300 -14.55 2.22 18.52
N ASP A 301 -13.52 1.47 18.86
CA ASP A 301 -13.08 1.26 20.25
C ASP A 301 -12.63 2.57 20.93
N LEU A 302 -12.24 3.58 20.14
CA LEU A 302 -11.81 4.89 20.62
C LEU A 302 -12.91 5.96 20.59
N LEU A 303 -14.09 5.64 20.10
CA LEU A 303 -15.25 6.53 20.08
C LEU A 303 -16.15 6.34 21.32
N PRO A 304 -16.98 7.34 21.65
CA PRO A 304 -17.98 7.21 22.71
C PRO A 304 -18.90 6.01 22.51
N ARG A 305 -19.31 5.38 23.61
CA ARG A 305 -20.20 4.20 23.58
C ARG A 305 -21.44 4.43 22.73
N GLY A 306 -21.77 3.44 21.90
CA GLY A 306 -22.91 3.48 20.99
C GLY A 306 -22.62 4.22 19.68
N GLN A 307 -21.40 4.72 19.48
CA GLN A 307 -20.92 5.22 18.21
C GLN A 307 -20.01 4.19 17.55
N TYR A 308 -19.98 4.20 16.23
CA TYR A 308 -19.05 3.37 15.46
C TYR A 308 -18.54 4.13 14.22
N ALA A 309 -17.34 3.80 13.80
CA ALA A 309 -16.73 4.32 12.59
C ALA A 309 -16.98 3.38 11.42
N LYS A 310 -17.27 3.91 10.24
CA LYS A 310 -17.48 3.14 9.02
C LYS A 310 -16.97 3.86 7.79
N PHE A 311 -16.26 3.14 6.92
CA PHE A 311 -15.87 3.64 5.60
C PHE A 311 -17.05 3.62 4.63
N ASN A 312 -17.17 4.66 3.83
CA ASN A 312 -18.09 4.66 2.69
C ASN A 312 -17.39 3.99 1.49
N THR A 313 -17.71 2.72 1.25
CA THR A 313 -17.18 1.92 0.15
C THR A 313 -17.90 2.17 -1.18
N ASP A 314 -19.06 2.81 -1.16
CA ASP A 314 -19.84 3.10 -2.38
C ASP A 314 -19.08 4.03 -3.31
N ALA A 315 -18.16 4.84 -2.75
CA ALA A 315 -17.25 5.68 -3.54
C ALA A 315 -16.35 4.87 -4.51
N LEU A 316 -16.01 3.61 -4.16
CA LEU A 316 -15.24 2.71 -5.03
C LEU A 316 -16.10 2.01 -6.09
N LEU A 317 -17.37 1.78 -5.76
CA LEU A 317 -18.34 1.11 -6.63
C LEU A 317 -19.04 2.07 -7.57
N ARG A 318 -18.59 3.32 -7.67
CA ARG A 318 -19.10 4.28 -8.65
C ARG A 318 -18.83 3.77 -10.06
N SER A 319 -19.58 2.72 -10.41
CA SER A 319 -19.73 2.23 -11.76
C SER A 319 -20.24 3.36 -12.67
N ASP A 320 -20.30 3.11 -13.98
CA ASP A 320 -20.87 3.99 -14.97
C ASP A 320 -22.11 4.73 -14.44
N THR A 321 -22.16 6.03 -14.66
CA THR A 321 -23.24 6.93 -14.20
C THR A 321 -24.63 6.40 -14.55
N LEU A 322 -24.76 5.72 -15.69
CA LEU A 322 -26.01 5.14 -16.14
C LEU A 322 -26.46 3.99 -15.23
N THR A 323 -25.57 3.06 -14.94
CA THR A 323 -25.86 1.90 -14.05
C THR A 323 -26.23 2.37 -12.64
N ARG A 324 -25.54 3.39 -12.12
CA ARG A 324 -25.82 3.99 -10.82
C ARG A 324 -27.23 4.61 -10.78
N TYR A 325 -27.58 5.40 -11.78
CA TYR A 325 -28.91 6.02 -11.83
C TYR A 325 -30.03 4.99 -12.06
N GLN A 326 -29.75 3.90 -12.76
CA GLN A 326 -30.68 2.78 -12.86
C GLN A 326 -30.90 2.09 -11.50
N ALA A 327 -29.84 1.87 -10.73
CA ALA A 327 -29.94 1.33 -9.38
C ALA A 327 -30.74 2.26 -8.45
N HIS A 328 -30.46 3.58 -8.48
CA HIS A 328 -31.23 4.56 -7.72
C HIS A 328 -32.71 4.59 -8.14
N LYS A 329 -32.99 4.50 -9.44
CA LYS A 329 -34.38 4.44 -9.92
C LYS A 329 -35.11 3.22 -9.36
N ILE A 330 -34.49 2.05 -9.40
CA ILE A 330 -35.06 0.82 -8.84
C ILE A 330 -35.29 0.94 -7.33
N ALA A 331 -34.33 1.54 -6.60
CA ALA A 331 -34.43 1.75 -5.17
C ALA A 331 -35.58 2.68 -4.78
N LEU A 332 -35.75 3.78 -5.52
CA LEU A 332 -36.85 4.74 -5.35
C LEU A 332 -38.22 4.12 -5.72
N GLU A 333 -38.29 3.37 -6.84
CA GLU A 333 -39.52 2.70 -7.28
C GLU A 333 -39.94 1.59 -6.29
N SER A 334 -38.98 0.93 -5.65
CA SER A 334 -39.24 -0.11 -4.63
C SER A 334 -39.57 0.48 -3.26
N GLY A 335 -39.40 1.77 -3.05
CA GLY A 335 -39.76 2.48 -1.82
C GLY A 335 -38.87 2.24 -0.61
N PHE A 336 -37.69 1.62 -0.78
CA PHE A 336 -36.74 1.43 0.33
C PHE A 336 -35.70 2.55 0.45
N LEU A 337 -35.63 3.48 -0.52
CA LEU A 337 -34.89 4.74 -0.43
C LEU A 337 -35.81 5.90 -0.83
N THR A 338 -35.58 7.03 -0.18
CA THR A 338 -36.20 8.30 -0.54
C THR A 338 -35.31 9.11 -1.47
N VAL A 339 -35.88 10.09 -2.17
CA VAL A 339 -35.13 10.99 -3.04
C VAL A 339 -34.08 11.77 -2.26
N ASP A 340 -34.41 12.18 -1.03
CA ASP A 340 -33.49 12.96 -0.18
C ASP A 340 -32.33 12.12 0.34
N GLU A 341 -32.55 10.84 0.69
CA GLU A 341 -31.48 9.89 1.03
C GLU A 341 -30.54 9.66 -0.17
N VAL A 342 -31.08 9.47 -1.37
CA VAL A 342 -30.26 9.32 -2.57
C VAL A 342 -29.42 10.58 -2.83
N ARG A 343 -30.00 11.76 -2.64
CA ARG A 343 -29.30 13.04 -2.83
C ARG A 343 -28.21 13.25 -1.78
N ALA A 344 -28.51 13.00 -0.50
CA ALA A 344 -27.59 13.26 0.60
C ALA A 344 -26.48 12.20 0.70
N ASP A 345 -26.85 10.92 0.69
CA ASP A 345 -25.90 9.86 1.01
C ASP A 345 -25.09 9.37 -0.21
N PHE A 346 -25.73 9.40 -1.41
CA PHE A 346 -25.09 8.86 -2.61
C PHE A 346 -24.59 9.94 -3.58
N GLU A 347 -25.30 11.06 -3.72
CA GLU A 347 -24.94 12.10 -4.69
C GLU A 347 -24.28 13.34 -4.04
N ASN A 348 -24.21 13.40 -2.71
CA ASN A 348 -23.62 14.51 -1.94
C ASN A 348 -24.29 15.87 -2.27
N ARG A 349 -25.61 15.87 -2.44
CA ARG A 349 -26.42 17.05 -2.75
C ARG A 349 -27.39 17.33 -1.60
N PRO A 350 -27.73 18.59 -1.32
CA PRO A 350 -28.69 18.90 -0.26
C PRO A 350 -30.08 18.31 -0.58
N PRO A 351 -30.91 17.99 0.44
CA PRO A 351 -32.29 17.57 0.28
C PRO A 351 -33.11 18.58 -0.54
N ILE A 352 -34.15 18.11 -1.22
CA ILE A 352 -35.01 19.00 -2.05
C ILE A 352 -35.88 19.93 -1.17
N GLY A 353 -36.13 19.56 0.10
CA GLY A 353 -37.01 20.29 1.01
C GLY A 353 -36.38 21.48 1.73
N GLU A 354 -35.10 21.72 1.67
CA GLU A 354 -34.51 22.96 2.17
C GLU A 354 -34.52 24.01 1.06
N PRO A 355 -35.18 25.19 1.28
CA PRO A 355 -35.08 26.27 0.33
C PRO A 355 -33.60 26.64 0.19
N GLU A 356 -33.09 26.65 -1.03
CA GLU A 356 -31.87 27.37 -1.33
C GLU A 356 -32.03 28.77 -0.76
N THR A 357 -31.33 29.12 0.28
CA THR A 357 -31.13 30.50 0.70
C THR A 357 -30.36 31.14 -0.44
N THR A 358 -31.11 31.69 -1.39
CA THR A 358 -30.56 32.56 -2.42
C THR A 358 -29.92 33.71 -1.68
N ILE A 359 -28.63 33.88 -1.86
CA ILE A 359 -27.81 35.00 -1.34
C ILE A 359 -28.36 36.37 -1.87
N GLU A 360 -29.36 36.35 -2.71
CA GLU A 360 -29.99 37.56 -3.33
C GLU A 360 -30.99 38.30 -2.41
N GLU A 361 -31.46 37.72 -1.30
CA GLU A 361 -32.38 38.41 -0.38
C GLU A 361 -31.71 39.12 0.82
N ALA A 362 -30.38 39.05 0.93
CA ALA A 362 -29.63 39.70 2.03
C ALA A 362 -29.12 41.13 1.69
N GLU A 363 -29.36 41.64 0.49
CA GLU A 363 -28.85 42.96 0.07
C GLU A 363 -29.93 44.08 -0.04
N GLU A 364 -31.20 43.83 0.26
CA GLU A 364 -32.25 44.85 0.14
C GLU A 364 -32.85 45.38 1.45
N GLU A 365 -32.37 44.99 2.63
CA GLU A 365 -32.77 45.66 3.88
C GLU A 365 -31.64 46.54 4.45
N ASP A 366 -31.95 47.83 4.52
CA ASP A 366 -31.29 48.91 5.28
C ASP A 366 -30.13 49.66 4.60
N ILE A 367 -30.46 50.45 3.58
CA ILE A 367 -29.81 51.76 3.39
C ILE A 367 -30.87 52.85 3.65
N GLU A 368 -31.10 53.14 4.90
CA GLU A 368 -31.70 54.44 5.31
C GLU A 368 -30.63 55.51 5.13
N LEU A 369 -30.81 56.32 4.09
CA LEU A 369 -30.00 57.56 3.89
C LEU A 369 -30.30 58.56 5.01
N PRO A 370 -29.27 59.18 5.61
CA PRO A 370 -29.49 60.26 6.59
C PRO A 370 -30.18 61.45 5.91
N GLN A 371 -31.31 61.90 6.49
CA GLN A 371 -31.97 63.13 6.11
C GLN A 371 -31.07 64.34 6.39
N GLU A 372 -30.80 65.15 5.36
CA GLU A 372 -30.13 66.44 5.49
C GLU A 372 -31.05 67.37 6.30
N GLU A 373 -30.56 67.83 7.46
CA GLU A 373 -31.11 68.97 8.19
C GLU A 373 -30.85 70.25 7.36
N PRO A 374 -31.85 71.17 7.22
CA PRO A 374 -31.62 72.44 6.55
C PRO A 374 -30.79 73.36 7.42
N LEU A 375 -29.74 73.94 6.85
CA LEU A 375 -29.00 75.08 7.40
C LEU A 375 -29.91 76.28 7.45
N ASP A 376 -30.27 76.72 8.66
CA ASP A 376 -30.77 78.05 8.89
C ASP A 376 -29.65 79.06 8.98
N GLU A 377 -29.88 80.29 8.52
CA GLU A 377 -29.02 81.45 8.25
C GLU A 377 -28.00 81.87 9.30
#